data_6ee899f685a41d5755102e12d8bf8521
#
_entry.id   6ee899f685a41d5755102e12d8bf8521
#
_cell.length_a   1.000
_cell.length_b   1.000
_cell.length_c   1.000
_cell.angle_alpha   90.00
_cell.angle_beta   90.00
_cell.angle_gamma   90.00
#
_symmetry.space_group_name_H-M   'P 1'
#
loop_
_entity.id
_entity.type
_entity.pdbx_description
1 polymer ?
#
loop_
_entity_poly.entity_id
_entity_poly.type
_entity_poly.pdbx_seq_one_letter_code
_entity_poly.pdbx_strand_id
1 'polypeptide(L)'
;MKLTTKRSSLQLFVAILCSLVWLAVGTTSPASAKASAAAPARGICCAPQPEPHQKGKKDGRPEQFKKDLQAFITKEAGLTAEEAQRFFPVYFEMKEKLHSLERQNHRALRKAAQSGNEKDCQRALDNQNRLNLKACKMEQQYTQRLVRIVGAKKYAKVLEAEHKFGRKMFHRMAGKKGPRK
;
A
#
# COMPACT_ATOMS: atom_id res chain seq x y z
N MET A 1 -37.79 11.52 3.86
CA MET A 1 -36.48 11.94 3.30
C MET A 1 -35.50 10.81 3.48
N LYS A 2 -35.18 10.06 2.42
CA LYS A 2 -34.24 8.91 2.45
C LYS A 2 -32.84 9.45 2.15
N LEU A 3 -32.00 9.57 3.16
CA LEU A 3 -30.57 9.87 3.01
C LEU A 3 -29.87 8.58 2.58
N THR A 4 -29.68 8.42 1.28
CA THR A 4 -28.80 7.40 0.72
C THR A 4 -27.35 7.84 0.98
N THR A 5 -26.72 7.26 1.98
CA THR A 5 -25.29 7.38 2.23
C THR A 5 -24.53 6.77 1.06
N LYS A 6 -24.12 7.63 0.14
CA LYS A 6 -23.16 7.31 -0.90
C LYS A 6 -21.80 7.06 -0.22
N ARG A 7 -21.55 5.82 0.21
CA ARG A 7 -20.24 5.39 0.70
C ARG A 7 -19.22 5.75 -0.37
N SER A 8 -18.28 6.60 0.03
CA SER A 8 -17.21 7.11 -0.84
C SER A 8 -16.52 5.95 -1.53
N SER A 9 -16.66 5.90 -2.84
CA SER A 9 -16.03 4.94 -3.77
C SER A 9 -14.51 4.84 -3.57
N LEU A 10 -13.92 5.84 -2.94
CA LEU A 10 -12.49 5.95 -2.65
C LEU A 10 -12.00 4.91 -1.64
N GLN A 11 -12.81 4.54 -0.64
CA GLN A 11 -12.44 3.50 0.35
C GLN A 11 -12.40 2.10 -0.26
N LEU A 12 -13.27 1.82 -1.23
CA LEU A 12 -13.27 0.54 -1.95
C LEU A 12 -12.04 0.39 -2.85
N PHE A 13 -11.55 1.46 -3.47
CA PHE A 13 -10.40 1.38 -4.37
C PHE A 13 -9.06 1.27 -3.62
N VAL A 14 -8.91 1.92 -2.46
CA VAL A 14 -7.72 1.74 -1.61
C VAL A 14 -7.68 0.31 -1.07
N ALA A 15 -8.81 -0.25 -0.67
CA ALA A 15 -8.91 -1.64 -0.22
C ALA A 15 -8.62 -2.65 -1.36
N ILE A 16 -9.07 -2.38 -2.58
CA ILE A 16 -8.84 -3.25 -3.75
C ILE A 16 -7.38 -3.21 -4.19
N LEU A 17 -6.73 -2.05 -4.19
CA LEU A 17 -5.30 -1.93 -4.51
C LEU A 17 -4.40 -2.64 -3.48
N CYS A 18 -4.77 -2.64 -2.20
CA CYS A 18 -4.04 -3.38 -1.17
C CYS A 18 -4.31 -4.89 -1.22
N SER A 19 -5.52 -5.33 -1.55
CA SER A 19 -5.87 -6.77 -1.61
C SER A 19 -5.17 -7.51 -2.75
N LEU A 20 -4.86 -6.84 -3.86
CA LEU A 20 -4.24 -7.47 -5.03
C LEU A 20 -2.72 -7.71 -4.90
N VAL A 21 -2.05 -7.09 -3.94
CA VAL A 21 -0.63 -7.34 -3.66
C VAL A 21 -0.42 -8.62 -2.84
N TRP A 22 -1.48 -9.17 -2.21
CA TRP A 22 -1.37 -10.26 -1.23
C TRP A 22 -1.58 -11.67 -1.77
N LEU A 23 -1.96 -11.87 -3.04
CA LEU A 23 -2.21 -13.22 -3.62
C LEU A 23 -0.96 -13.94 -4.13
N ALA A 24 0.25 -13.49 -3.82
CA ALA A 24 1.49 -14.06 -4.34
C ALA A 24 2.39 -14.74 -3.28
N VAL A 25 1.88 -15.09 -2.09
CA VAL A 25 2.67 -15.90 -1.13
C VAL A 25 2.04 -17.27 -1.02
N GLY A 26 2.67 -18.23 -1.72
CA GLY A 26 2.29 -19.63 -1.78
C GLY A 26 2.35 -20.32 -0.43
N THR A 27 1.36 -21.15 -0.21
CA THR A 27 1.27 -22.15 0.84
C THR A 27 2.29 -23.25 0.60
N THR A 28 3.21 -23.48 1.53
CA THR A 28 3.93 -24.75 1.66
C THR A 28 3.65 -25.35 3.03
N SER A 29 2.96 -26.47 2.99
CA SER A 29 2.67 -27.34 4.13
C SER A 29 3.90 -28.19 4.48
N PRO A 30 4.20 -28.45 5.76
CA PRO A 30 5.24 -29.40 6.11
C PRO A 30 4.66 -30.81 6.30
N ALA A 31 5.21 -31.76 5.57
CA ALA A 31 5.02 -33.16 5.85
C ALA A 31 6.10 -33.67 6.81
N SER A 32 5.64 -34.34 7.84
CA SER A 32 6.35 -35.10 8.86
C SER A 32 7.11 -36.30 8.27
N ALA A 33 8.33 -36.57 8.73
CA ALA A 33 8.86 -37.94 8.82
C ALA A 33 10.01 -38.06 9.84
N LYS A 34 9.91 -39.12 10.59
CA LYS A 34 10.69 -39.57 11.75
C LYS A 34 12.07 -40.11 11.42
N ALA A 35 12.96 -39.96 12.40
CA ALA A 35 13.90 -40.92 13.00
C ALA A 35 15.08 -41.49 12.19
N SER A 36 16.28 -41.36 12.69
CA SER A 36 17.10 -42.36 13.38
C SER A 36 18.61 -42.12 13.22
N ALA A 37 19.26 -42.03 14.34
CA ALA A 37 20.60 -42.46 14.78
C ALA A 37 21.77 -42.59 13.80
N ALA A 38 22.90 -42.01 14.22
CA ALA A 38 24.25 -42.47 14.39
C ALA A 38 25.32 -41.51 13.89
N ALA A 39 26.17 -41.04 14.79
CA ALA A 39 27.48 -40.45 14.51
C ALA A 39 28.50 -41.57 14.20
N PRO A 40 29.70 -41.31 13.65
CA PRO A 40 30.66 -40.29 14.09
C PRO A 40 31.61 -39.70 13.02
N ALA A 41 32.27 -38.63 13.46
CA ALA A 41 33.68 -38.28 13.21
C ALA A 41 34.11 -37.51 11.94
N ARG A 42 34.62 -36.29 12.27
CA ARG A 42 35.79 -35.59 11.71
C ARG A 42 35.78 -35.16 10.25
N GLY A 43 35.66 -33.88 10.09
CA GLY A 43 36.06 -33.17 8.90
C GLY A 43 35.97 -31.65 9.15
N ILE A 44 37.13 -31.05 9.42
CA ILE A 44 37.28 -29.61 9.43
C ILE A 44 37.05 -29.13 7.99
N CYS A 45 35.88 -28.56 7.72
CA CYS A 45 35.65 -27.84 6.50
C CYS A 45 35.11 -26.46 6.89
N CYS A 46 35.79 -25.40 6.44
CA CYS A 46 35.39 -24.01 6.50
C CYS A 46 33.91 -23.88 6.25
N ALA A 47 33.18 -23.46 7.29
CA ALA A 47 31.81 -22.98 7.11
C ALA A 47 31.90 -21.74 6.22
N PRO A 48 31.13 -21.66 5.12
CA PRO A 48 31.01 -20.43 4.38
C PRO A 48 30.40 -19.39 5.31
N GLN A 49 31.14 -18.31 5.54
CA GLN A 49 30.65 -17.14 6.26
C GLN A 49 29.36 -16.69 5.57
N PRO A 50 28.29 -16.37 6.31
CA PRO A 50 27.12 -15.76 5.70
C PRO A 50 27.57 -14.42 5.11
N GLU A 51 27.56 -14.35 3.78
CA GLU A 51 27.77 -13.13 3.03
C GLU A 51 26.90 -12.03 3.64
N PRO A 52 27.44 -10.81 3.86
CA PRO A 52 26.66 -9.70 4.36
C PRO A 52 25.56 -9.46 3.33
N HIS A 53 24.33 -9.67 3.75
CA HIS A 53 23.15 -9.36 2.94
C HIS A 53 23.33 -7.94 2.40
N GLN A 54 23.73 -7.83 1.16
CA GLN A 54 23.78 -6.58 0.42
C GLN A 54 22.40 -5.97 0.56
N LYS A 55 22.33 -4.86 1.31
CA LYS A 55 21.15 -4.00 1.35
C LYS A 55 20.84 -3.70 -0.10
N GLY A 56 19.82 -4.38 -0.66
CA GLY A 56 19.41 -4.24 -2.03
C GLY A 56 19.37 -2.76 -2.37
N LYS A 57 20.03 -2.35 -3.45
CA LYS A 57 19.90 -1.04 -4.07
C LYS A 57 18.43 -0.67 -3.93
N LYS A 58 18.13 0.45 -3.26
CA LYS A 58 16.78 1.03 -3.26
C LYS A 58 16.46 1.27 -4.73
N ASP A 59 15.77 0.31 -5.32
CA ASP A 59 15.32 0.42 -6.69
C ASP A 59 14.63 1.75 -6.81
N GLY A 60 15.03 2.63 -7.73
CA GLY A 60 14.44 3.94 -7.96
C GLY A 60 12.97 3.91 -8.40
N ARG A 61 12.32 2.74 -8.31
CA ARG A 61 10.91 2.49 -8.64
C ARG A 61 9.91 3.36 -7.88
N PRO A 62 10.03 3.57 -6.56
CA PRO A 62 9.07 4.44 -5.87
C PRO A 62 9.19 5.89 -6.30
N GLU A 63 10.39 6.38 -6.55
CA GLU A 63 10.60 7.75 -7.02
C GLU A 63 10.14 7.94 -8.47
N GLN A 64 10.42 6.97 -9.33
CA GLN A 64 9.93 6.99 -10.70
C GLN A 64 8.40 6.93 -10.75
N PHE A 65 7.78 6.11 -9.91
CA PHE A 65 6.32 6.04 -9.79
C PHE A 65 5.72 7.38 -9.38
N LYS A 66 6.32 8.09 -8.41
CA LYS A 66 5.88 9.43 -7.99
C LYS A 66 5.96 10.43 -9.15
N LYS A 67 7.07 10.42 -9.90
CA LYS A 67 7.27 11.28 -11.07
C LYS A 67 6.24 10.99 -12.17
N ASP A 68 6.01 9.71 -12.49
CA ASP A 68 5.04 9.30 -13.50
C ASP A 68 3.61 9.70 -13.09
N LEU A 69 3.24 9.51 -11.83
CA LEU A 69 1.95 9.92 -11.28
C LEU A 69 1.78 11.44 -11.34
N GLN A 70 2.80 12.19 -10.93
CA GLN A 70 2.81 13.65 -10.97
C GLN A 70 2.61 14.18 -12.39
N ALA A 71 3.39 13.68 -13.35
CA ALA A 71 3.27 14.05 -14.75
C ALA A 71 1.89 13.73 -15.33
N PHE A 72 1.35 12.55 -14.99
CA PHE A 72 0.05 12.12 -15.45
C PHE A 72 -1.07 13.00 -14.89
N ILE A 73 -1.08 13.26 -13.57
CA ILE A 73 -2.08 14.13 -12.92
C ILE A 73 -2.01 15.55 -13.47
N THR A 74 -0.80 16.11 -13.63
CA THR A 74 -0.60 17.47 -14.17
C THR A 74 -1.24 17.61 -15.55
N LYS A 75 -1.03 16.62 -16.41
CA LYS A 75 -1.59 16.60 -17.78
C LYS A 75 -3.11 16.44 -17.78
N GLU A 76 -3.64 15.44 -17.07
CA GLU A 76 -5.07 15.11 -17.10
C GLU A 76 -5.95 16.16 -16.41
N ALA A 77 -5.48 16.71 -15.27
CA ALA A 77 -6.20 17.73 -14.52
C ALA A 77 -6.00 19.14 -15.07
N GLY A 78 -5.02 19.34 -15.95
CA GLY A 78 -4.68 20.64 -16.51
C GLY A 78 -4.13 21.61 -15.46
N LEU A 79 -3.21 21.12 -14.62
CA LEU A 79 -2.55 21.96 -13.62
C LEU A 79 -1.46 22.82 -14.28
N THR A 80 -1.38 24.10 -13.89
CA THR A 80 -0.26 24.95 -14.27
C THR A 80 1.01 24.53 -13.51
N ALA A 81 2.19 24.96 -13.99
CA ALA A 81 3.45 24.66 -13.31
C ALA A 81 3.47 25.17 -11.86
N GLU A 82 2.94 26.36 -11.63
CA GLU A 82 2.84 26.98 -10.31
C GLU A 82 1.87 26.24 -9.38
N GLU A 83 0.71 25.83 -9.92
CA GLU A 83 -0.26 25.03 -9.17
C GLU A 83 0.35 23.68 -8.80
N ALA A 84 0.99 23.00 -9.74
CA ALA A 84 1.64 21.71 -9.53
C ALA A 84 2.73 21.81 -8.45
N GLN A 85 3.57 22.85 -8.49
CA GLN A 85 4.62 23.06 -7.50
C GLN A 85 4.10 23.21 -6.08
N ARG A 86 2.94 23.87 -5.89
CA ARG A 86 2.30 24.04 -4.58
C ARG A 86 1.44 22.84 -4.19
N PHE A 87 0.85 22.15 -5.15
CA PHE A 87 -0.09 21.06 -4.94
C PHE A 87 0.60 19.76 -4.50
N PHE A 88 1.62 19.29 -5.25
CA PHE A 88 2.21 17.97 -5.06
C PHE A 88 2.88 17.75 -3.70
N PRO A 89 3.57 18.72 -3.09
CA PRO A 89 4.11 18.52 -1.74
C PRO A 89 3.02 18.18 -0.72
N VAL A 90 1.90 18.93 -0.74
CA VAL A 90 0.76 18.72 0.16
C VAL A 90 0.04 17.39 -0.15
N TYR A 91 -0.10 17.06 -1.43
CA TYR A 91 -0.71 15.83 -1.89
C TYR A 91 0.10 14.59 -1.45
N PHE A 92 1.40 14.58 -1.66
CA PHE A 92 2.24 13.45 -1.25
C PHE A 92 2.36 13.33 0.27
N GLU A 93 2.42 14.44 0.99
CA GLU A 93 2.37 14.44 2.47
C GLU A 93 1.08 13.76 2.97
N MET A 94 -0.07 14.10 2.39
CA MET A 94 -1.35 13.45 2.69
C MET A 94 -1.27 11.94 2.44
N LYS A 95 -0.82 11.53 1.25
CA LYS A 95 -0.73 10.11 0.87
C LYS A 95 0.20 9.32 1.79
N GLU A 96 1.32 9.90 2.19
CA GLU A 96 2.27 9.25 3.09
C GLU A 96 1.70 9.05 4.50
N LYS A 97 1.00 10.07 5.03
CA LYS A 97 0.35 9.97 6.33
C LYS A 97 -0.79 8.94 6.33
N LEU A 98 -1.64 8.92 5.28
CA LEU A 98 -2.69 7.92 5.13
C LEU A 98 -2.09 6.51 5.06
N HIS A 99 -1.07 6.32 4.24
CA HIS A 99 -0.39 5.04 4.12
C HIS A 99 0.30 4.58 5.42
N SER A 100 0.81 5.53 6.22
CA SER A 100 1.36 5.22 7.55
C SER A 100 0.30 4.66 8.49
N LEU A 101 -0.90 5.27 8.54
CA LEU A 101 -2.02 4.78 9.34
C LEU A 101 -2.48 3.38 8.88
N GLU A 102 -2.55 3.16 7.58
CA GLU A 102 -2.90 1.88 7.00
C GLU A 102 -1.89 0.79 7.37
N ARG A 103 -0.59 1.05 7.24
CA ARG A 103 0.47 0.11 7.68
C ARG A 103 0.38 -0.21 9.16
N GLN A 104 0.07 0.79 10.00
CA GLN A 104 -0.12 0.58 11.44
C GLN A 104 -1.29 -0.35 11.70
N ASN A 105 -2.41 -0.15 11.01
CA ASN A 105 -3.59 -0.99 11.08
C ASN A 105 -3.29 -2.44 10.68
N HIS A 106 -2.69 -2.64 9.51
CA HIS A 106 -2.31 -3.97 9.03
C HIS A 106 -1.39 -4.73 9.99
N ARG A 107 -0.43 -4.03 10.62
CA ARG A 107 0.45 -4.65 11.61
C ARG A 107 -0.31 -5.11 12.86
N ALA A 108 -1.26 -4.30 13.35
CA ALA A 108 -2.09 -4.63 14.50
C ALA A 108 -2.98 -5.85 14.21
N LEU A 109 -3.68 -5.84 13.09
CA LEU A 109 -4.53 -6.95 12.65
C LEU A 109 -3.75 -8.25 12.46
N ARG A 110 -2.56 -8.18 11.83
CA ARG A 110 -1.71 -9.36 11.66
C ARG A 110 -1.28 -9.96 12.98
N LYS A 111 -0.86 -9.12 13.94
CA LYS A 111 -0.48 -9.60 15.28
C LYS A 111 -1.66 -10.27 15.99
N ALA A 112 -2.84 -9.67 15.94
CA ALA A 112 -4.05 -10.22 16.54
C ALA A 112 -4.45 -11.57 15.90
N ALA A 113 -4.41 -11.64 14.57
CA ALA A 113 -4.69 -12.89 13.86
C ALA A 113 -3.69 -14.01 14.20
N GLN A 114 -2.41 -13.66 14.41
CA GLN A 114 -1.38 -14.63 14.81
C GLN A 114 -1.50 -15.09 16.26
N SER A 115 -1.99 -14.24 17.17
CA SER A 115 -2.18 -14.64 18.57
C SER A 115 -3.31 -15.64 18.77
N GLY A 116 -4.30 -15.66 17.85
CA GLY A 116 -5.49 -16.49 17.96
C GLY A 116 -6.40 -16.14 19.14
N ASN A 117 -6.11 -15.06 19.88
CA ASN A 117 -6.86 -14.64 21.04
C ASN A 117 -8.01 -13.71 20.63
N GLU A 118 -9.25 -14.10 20.96
CA GLU A 118 -10.46 -13.35 20.63
C GLU A 118 -10.43 -11.90 21.13
N LYS A 119 -9.93 -11.67 22.37
CA LYS A 119 -9.82 -10.33 22.95
C LYS A 119 -8.82 -9.45 22.18
N ASP A 120 -7.74 -10.03 21.66
CA ASP A 120 -6.76 -9.29 20.85
C ASP A 120 -7.32 -8.96 19.48
N CYS A 121 -8.08 -9.89 18.88
CA CYS A 121 -8.79 -9.65 17.63
C CYS A 121 -9.81 -8.53 17.78
N GLN A 122 -10.64 -8.57 18.83
CA GLN A 122 -11.63 -7.51 19.09
C GLN A 122 -10.95 -6.14 19.26
N ARG A 123 -9.89 -6.06 20.07
CA ARG A 123 -9.11 -4.81 20.23
C ARG A 123 -8.52 -4.30 18.93
N ALA A 124 -8.04 -5.21 18.06
CA ALA A 124 -7.50 -4.83 16.77
C ALA A 124 -8.57 -4.27 15.82
N LEU A 125 -9.78 -4.84 15.82
CA LEU A 125 -10.92 -4.35 15.05
C LEU A 125 -11.39 -2.97 15.55
N ASP A 126 -11.49 -2.77 16.87
CA ASP A 126 -11.84 -1.46 17.45
C ASP A 126 -10.78 -0.39 17.09
N ASN A 127 -9.50 -0.77 17.17
CA ASN A 127 -8.41 0.10 16.74
C ASN A 127 -8.48 0.42 15.24
N GLN A 128 -8.84 -0.53 14.39
CA GLN A 128 -9.06 -0.31 12.96
C GLN A 128 -10.12 0.75 12.72
N ASN A 129 -11.28 0.64 13.40
CA ASN A 129 -12.36 1.61 13.27
C ASN A 129 -11.90 3.01 13.68
N ARG A 130 -11.15 3.12 14.79
CA ARG A 130 -10.57 4.39 15.25
C ARG A 130 -9.58 4.99 14.25
N LEU A 131 -8.70 4.17 13.68
CA LEU A 131 -7.73 4.61 12.68
C LEU A 131 -8.41 5.05 11.38
N ASN A 132 -9.47 4.36 10.96
CA ASN A 132 -10.26 4.74 9.78
C ASN A 132 -10.93 6.10 9.97
N LEU A 133 -11.52 6.36 11.14
CA LEU A 133 -12.07 7.69 11.46
C LEU A 133 -11.00 8.78 11.45
N LYS A 134 -9.82 8.49 12.01
CA LYS A 134 -8.68 9.42 11.98
C LYS A 134 -8.22 9.70 10.55
N ALA A 135 -8.12 8.66 9.71
CA ALA A 135 -7.75 8.80 8.30
C ALA A 135 -8.76 9.67 7.55
N CYS A 136 -10.06 9.43 7.74
CA CYS A 136 -11.13 10.20 7.10
C CYS A 136 -11.08 11.69 7.48
N LYS A 137 -10.91 12.01 8.76
CA LYS A 137 -10.78 13.40 9.24
C LYS A 137 -9.54 14.08 8.64
N MET A 138 -8.42 13.38 8.61
CA MET A 138 -7.18 13.88 8.03
C MET A 138 -7.33 14.13 6.52
N GLU A 139 -7.91 13.18 5.78
CA GLU A 139 -8.18 13.33 4.35
C GLU A 139 -9.07 14.54 4.07
N GLN A 140 -10.10 14.77 4.87
CA GLN A 140 -10.96 15.95 4.76
C GLN A 140 -10.18 17.26 4.92
N GLN A 141 -9.29 17.33 5.91
CA GLN A 141 -8.45 18.52 6.14
C GLN A 141 -7.51 18.80 4.97
N TYR A 142 -6.85 17.75 4.46
CA TYR A 142 -5.95 17.88 3.30
C TYR A 142 -6.72 18.23 2.03
N THR A 143 -7.88 17.62 1.80
CA THR A 143 -8.76 17.96 0.67
C THR A 143 -9.11 19.44 0.65
N GLN A 144 -9.47 20.02 1.80
CA GLN A 144 -9.74 21.45 1.88
C GLN A 144 -8.51 22.30 1.53
N ARG A 145 -7.32 21.91 1.98
CA ARG A 145 -6.06 22.60 1.61
C ARG A 145 -5.76 22.49 0.12
N LEU A 146 -5.90 21.29 -0.46
CA LEU A 146 -5.66 21.04 -1.88
C LEU A 146 -6.65 21.77 -2.78
N VAL A 147 -7.93 21.81 -2.40
CA VAL A 147 -8.96 22.58 -3.11
C VAL A 147 -8.67 24.09 -3.10
N ARG A 148 -8.11 24.63 -2.01
CA ARG A 148 -7.69 26.04 -1.98
C ARG A 148 -6.55 26.35 -2.95
N ILE A 149 -5.70 25.38 -3.28
CA ILE A 149 -4.57 25.55 -4.20
C ILE A 149 -5.04 25.52 -5.67
N VAL A 150 -5.87 24.55 -6.05
CA VAL A 150 -6.19 24.29 -7.48
C VAL A 150 -7.65 24.51 -7.83
N GLY A 151 -8.50 24.77 -6.84
CA GLY A 151 -9.95 24.86 -7.00
C GLY A 151 -10.65 23.50 -7.09
N ALA A 152 -11.93 23.47 -6.72
CA ALA A 152 -12.73 22.24 -6.63
C ALA A 152 -12.84 21.51 -7.99
N LYS A 153 -13.00 22.24 -9.09
CA LYS A 153 -13.11 21.65 -10.45
C LYS A 153 -11.85 20.91 -10.86
N LYS A 154 -10.67 21.51 -10.65
CA LYS A 154 -9.39 20.85 -10.98
C LYS A 154 -9.10 19.70 -10.02
N TYR A 155 -9.42 19.87 -8.73
CA TYR A 155 -9.24 18.79 -7.75
C TYR A 155 -10.09 17.53 -8.08
N ALA A 156 -11.33 17.71 -8.54
CA ALA A 156 -12.16 16.59 -9.02
C ALA A 156 -11.49 15.87 -10.21
N LYS A 157 -10.88 16.61 -11.14
CA LYS A 157 -10.11 16.02 -12.24
C LYS A 157 -8.84 15.31 -11.76
N VAL A 158 -8.18 15.81 -10.71
CA VAL A 158 -7.04 15.11 -10.08
C VAL A 158 -7.45 13.75 -9.56
N LEU A 159 -8.58 13.66 -8.84
CA LEU A 159 -9.10 12.39 -8.33
C LEU A 159 -9.43 11.41 -9.48
N GLU A 160 -10.02 11.90 -10.55
CA GLU A 160 -10.28 11.08 -11.74
C GLU A 160 -8.99 10.62 -12.42
N ALA A 161 -8.00 11.50 -12.54
CA ALA A 161 -6.68 11.17 -13.08
C ALA A 161 -5.96 10.10 -12.24
N GLU A 162 -6.02 10.21 -10.91
CA GLU A 162 -5.48 9.21 -10.00
C GLU A 162 -6.10 7.82 -10.25
N HIS A 163 -7.43 7.75 -10.40
CA HIS A 163 -8.13 6.51 -10.75
C HIS A 163 -7.71 5.95 -12.10
N LYS A 164 -7.60 6.79 -13.12
CA LYS A 164 -7.13 6.39 -14.46
C LYS A 164 -5.70 5.84 -14.41
N PHE A 165 -4.81 6.52 -13.68
CA PHE A 165 -3.44 6.08 -13.49
C PHE A 165 -3.36 4.72 -12.80
N GLY A 166 -4.11 4.51 -11.72
CA GLY A 166 -4.18 3.23 -11.03
C GLY A 166 -4.60 2.09 -11.95
N ARG A 167 -5.66 2.26 -12.75
CA ARG A 167 -6.10 1.26 -13.75
C ARG A 167 -5.00 0.97 -14.78
N LYS A 168 -4.36 2.02 -15.32
CA LYS A 168 -3.27 1.87 -16.30
C LYS A 168 -2.10 1.08 -15.73
N MET A 169 -1.71 1.35 -14.48
CA MET A 169 -0.64 0.63 -13.82
C MET A 169 -1.00 -0.82 -13.54
N PHE A 170 -2.25 -1.10 -13.15
CA PHE A 170 -2.74 -2.46 -12.97
C PHE A 170 -2.67 -3.27 -14.27
N HIS A 171 -3.18 -2.75 -15.38
CA HIS A 171 -3.10 -3.41 -16.69
C HIS A 171 -1.65 -3.65 -17.13
N ARG A 172 -0.75 -2.71 -16.88
CA ARG A 172 0.68 -2.84 -17.19
C ARG A 172 1.35 -3.96 -16.39
N MET A 173 0.95 -4.17 -15.14
CA MET A 173 1.46 -5.27 -14.30
C MET A 173 0.84 -6.60 -14.67
N ALA A 174 -0.45 -6.65 -14.96
CA ALA A 174 -1.16 -7.85 -15.38
C ALA A 174 -0.65 -8.39 -16.73
N GLY A 175 -0.40 -7.50 -17.70
CA GLY A 175 0.12 -7.88 -19.02
C GLY A 175 1.58 -8.39 -19.01
N LYS A 176 2.34 -8.13 -17.94
CA LYS A 176 3.71 -8.65 -17.78
C LYS A 176 3.77 -10.06 -17.21
N LYS A 177 2.68 -10.60 -16.69
CA LYS A 177 2.58 -12.02 -16.33
C LYS A 177 2.24 -12.81 -17.59
N GLY A 178 3.26 -13.16 -18.40
CA GLY A 178 3.14 -14.13 -19.48
C GLY A 178 2.62 -15.48 -18.97
N PRO A 179 2.08 -16.33 -19.86
CA PRO A 179 1.57 -17.63 -19.46
C PRO A 179 2.69 -18.43 -18.77
N ARG A 180 2.41 -18.84 -17.53
CA ARG A 180 3.25 -19.86 -16.89
C ARG A 180 3.06 -21.17 -17.67
N LYS A 181 4.08 -21.59 -18.39
CA LYS A 181 4.19 -22.94 -18.94
C LYS A 181 4.37 -23.94 -17.81
#